data_b86b2849dbd85cf36b36a94fd392aedb
#
_entry.id   b86b2849dbd85cf36b36a94fd392aedb
#
_cell.length_a   1.000
_cell.length_b   1.000
_cell.length_c   1.000
_cell.angle_alpha   90.00
_cell.angle_beta   90.00
_cell.angle_gamma   90.00
#
_symmetry.space_group_name_H-M   'P 1'
#
loop_
_entity.id
_entity.type
_entity.pdbx_description
1 polymer ?
#
loop_
_entity_poly.entity_id
_entity_poly.type
_entity_poly.pdbx_seq_one_letter_code
_entity_poly.pdbx_strand_id
1 'polypeptide(L)'
;YCVFIGTPAGMNNNFYELYQHSQGAEDWFNYKAKASETKIVDPDELVKAKEVMGEKKYNQEFECDWIANIEGAVFGDVIAKLDDQKQLTRVPYDPALPVSTAWDLGVSDHSAIIFYQQLGTAINIIDYHEERGQGLPYYIQLIKEKEYVYKDHYAPHDIEVTDFGNGKTRREVA
;
A
#
# COMPACT_ATOMS: atom_id res chain seq x y z
N TYR A 1 -14.27 3.45 30.62
CA TYR A 1 -14.62 2.71 29.40
C TYR A 1 -14.45 3.64 28.22
N CYS A 2 -13.87 3.12 27.12
CA CYS A 2 -13.75 3.83 25.86
C CYS A 2 -14.52 3.06 24.79
N VAL A 3 -15.27 3.76 23.94
CA VAL A 3 -16.07 3.15 22.86
C VAL A 3 -15.67 3.82 21.56
N PHE A 4 -15.30 3.01 20.56
CA PHE A 4 -14.99 3.45 19.20
C PHE A 4 -16.11 2.95 18.27
N ILE A 5 -16.74 3.87 17.58
CA ILE A 5 -17.82 3.56 16.62
C ILE A 5 -17.49 4.24 15.30
N GLY A 6 -17.59 3.51 14.21
CA GLY A 6 -17.36 4.05 12.87
C GLY A 6 -17.65 3.05 11.77
N THR A 7 -17.64 3.53 10.53
CA THR A 7 -17.74 2.72 9.32
C THR A 7 -16.33 2.41 8.82
N PRO A 8 -16.06 1.20 8.29
CA PRO A 8 -14.79 0.89 7.65
C PRO A 8 -14.43 1.88 6.54
N ALA A 9 -13.19 2.33 6.54
CA ALA A 9 -12.67 3.27 5.53
C ALA A 9 -11.32 2.78 4.97
N GLY A 10 -11.26 1.49 4.61
CA GLY A 10 -10.02 0.82 4.20
C GLY A 10 -9.19 0.30 5.38
N MET A 11 -8.10 -0.39 5.07
CA MET A 11 -7.28 -1.09 6.07
C MET A 11 -6.06 -0.29 6.55
N ASN A 12 -5.78 0.88 5.96
CA ASN A 12 -4.61 1.69 6.30
C ASN A 12 -5.02 2.91 7.16
N ASN A 13 -5.54 2.65 8.35
CA ASN A 13 -5.92 3.70 9.29
C ASN A 13 -6.01 3.16 10.73
N ASN A 14 -5.95 4.07 11.71
CA ASN A 14 -5.96 3.74 13.13
C ASN A 14 -7.22 2.98 13.58
N PHE A 15 -8.37 3.16 12.91
CA PHE A 15 -9.61 2.46 13.27
C PHE A 15 -9.52 0.97 12.90
N TYR A 16 -8.89 0.65 11.76
CA TYR A 16 -8.62 -0.73 11.39
C TYR A 16 -7.59 -1.38 12.33
N GLU A 17 -6.53 -0.67 12.71
CA GLU A 17 -5.54 -1.15 13.67
C GLU A 17 -6.17 -1.47 15.04
N LEU A 18 -7.04 -0.59 15.54
CA LEU A 18 -7.81 -0.83 16.76
C LEU A 18 -8.72 -2.06 16.64
N TYR A 19 -9.39 -2.21 15.49
CA TYR A 19 -10.23 -3.37 15.23
C TYR A 19 -9.41 -4.66 15.22
N GLN A 20 -8.26 -4.69 14.57
CA GLN A 20 -7.34 -5.85 14.57
C GLN A 20 -6.85 -6.18 15.98
N HIS A 21 -6.43 -5.16 16.74
CA HIS A 21 -5.99 -5.34 18.12
C HIS A 21 -7.10 -5.95 18.99
N SER A 22 -8.33 -5.50 18.81
CA SER A 22 -9.47 -5.96 19.61
C SER A 22 -9.86 -7.42 19.38
N GLN A 23 -9.44 -8.04 18.27
CA GLN A 23 -9.81 -9.42 17.94
C GLN A 23 -9.13 -10.50 18.82
N GLY A 24 -8.02 -10.16 19.46
CA GLY A 24 -7.25 -11.09 20.27
C GLY A 24 -7.09 -10.69 21.75
N ALA A 25 -7.62 -9.56 22.15
CA ALA A 25 -7.43 -9.00 23.49
C ALA A 25 -8.64 -9.32 24.41
N GLU A 26 -8.38 -9.91 25.57
CA GLU A 26 -9.42 -10.36 26.50
C GLU A 26 -10.25 -9.20 27.13
N ASP A 27 -9.67 -8.00 27.17
CA ASP A 27 -10.28 -6.79 27.72
C ASP A 27 -11.02 -5.93 26.69
N TRP A 28 -11.08 -6.40 25.43
CA TRP A 28 -11.76 -5.73 24.34
C TRP A 28 -12.98 -6.50 23.86
N PHE A 29 -14.06 -5.76 23.63
CA PHE A 29 -15.24 -6.26 22.90
C PHE A 29 -15.29 -5.60 21.53
N ASN A 30 -15.46 -6.39 20.48
CA ASN A 30 -15.69 -5.88 19.13
C ASN A 30 -16.95 -6.50 18.51
N TYR A 31 -17.65 -5.71 17.72
CA TYR A 31 -18.85 -6.15 17.03
C TYR A 31 -18.99 -5.46 15.66
N LYS A 32 -19.23 -6.24 14.63
CA LYS A 32 -19.61 -5.76 13.31
C LYS A 32 -21.11 -5.86 13.13
N ALA A 33 -21.78 -4.72 13.00
CA ALA A 33 -23.23 -4.66 12.79
C ALA A 33 -23.55 -4.59 11.28
N LYS A 34 -23.48 -5.70 10.57
CA LYS A 34 -23.85 -5.75 9.17
C LYS A 34 -25.36 -5.60 9.00
N ALA A 35 -25.81 -4.78 8.06
CA ALA A 35 -27.23 -4.55 7.81
C ALA A 35 -27.97 -5.83 7.39
N SER A 36 -27.34 -6.68 6.60
CA SER A 36 -27.87 -7.98 6.19
C SER A 36 -28.12 -8.94 7.36
N GLU A 37 -27.34 -8.84 8.42
CA GLU A 37 -27.42 -9.74 9.59
C GLU A 37 -28.32 -9.18 10.69
N THR A 38 -28.28 -7.86 10.94
CA THR A 38 -29.02 -7.22 12.04
C THR A 38 -30.51 -7.10 11.79
N LYS A 39 -30.95 -7.07 10.53
CA LYS A 39 -32.34 -6.91 10.11
C LYS A 39 -33.04 -5.65 10.68
N ILE A 40 -32.27 -4.62 11.02
CA ILE A 40 -32.77 -3.35 11.54
C ILE A 40 -33.31 -2.50 10.40
N VAL A 41 -32.68 -2.57 9.23
CA VAL A 41 -33.08 -1.85 8.01
C VAL A 41 -33.94 -2.75 7.15
N ASP A 42 -35.01 -2.19 6.58
CA ASP A 42 -35.91 -2.91 5.70
C ASP A 42 -35.15 -3.43 4.45
N PRO A 43 -35.35 -4.69 4.02
CA PRO A 43 -34.66 -5.24 2.85
C PRO A 43 -34.87 -4.43 1.57
N ASP A 44 -36.06 -3.85 1.36
CA ASP A 44 -36.36 -3.04 0.18
C ASP A 44 -35.59 -1.68 0.21
N GLU A 45 -35.33 -1.16 1.39
CA GLU A 45 -34.48 0.02 1.56
C GLU A 45 -33.01 -0.30 1.30
N LEU A 46 -32.52 -1.48 1.70
CA LEU A 46 -31.17 -1.92 1.40
C LEU A 46 -30.94 -2.09 -0.11
N VAL A 47 -31.92 -2.64 -0.83
CA VAL A 47 -31.87 -2.74 -2.31
C VAL A 47 -31.75 -1.35 -2.94
N LYS A 48 -32.60 -0.41 -2.54
CA LYS A 48 -32.56 0.97 -3.05
C LYS A 48 -31.24 1.67 -2.71
N ALA A 49 -30.74 1.48 -1.49
CA ALA A 49 -29.45 2.04 -1.09
C ALA A 49 -28.31 1.50 -1.97
N LYS A 50 -28.31 0.20 -2.26
CA LYS A 50 -27.33 -0.42 -3.15
C LYS A 50 -27.38 0.10 -4.58
N GLU A 51 -28.60 0.32 -5.12
CA GLU A 51 -28.80 0.91 -6.44
C GLU A 51 -28.30 2.36 -6.53
N VAL A 52 -28.54 3.15 -5.50
CA VAL A 52 -28.17 4.59 -5.47
C VAL A 52 -26.66 4.79 -5.29
N MET A 53 -26.04 4.07 -4.37
CA MET A 53 -24.63 4.31 -4.02
C MET A 53 -23.64 3.35 -4.70
N GLY A 54 -24.12 2.31 -5.36
CA GLY A 54 -23.32 1.27 -5.97
C GLY A 54 -22.82 0.22 -4.97
N GLU A 55 -22.45 -0.95 -5.48
CA GLU A 55 -22.15 -2.13 -4.67
C GLU A 55 -20.98 -1.92 -3.70
N LYS A 56 -19.89 -1.28 -4.15
CA LYS A 56 -18.70 -1.05 -3.34
C LYS A 56 -18.99 -0.17 -2.14
N LYS A 57 -19.66 0.97 -2.36
CA LYS A 57 -20.03 1.89 -1.29
C LYS A 57 -21.05 1.25 -0.33
N TYR A 58 -22.01 0.50 -0.87
CA TYR A 58 -22.97 -0.25 -0.08
C TYR A 58 -22.26 -1.26 0.85
N ASN A 59 -21.32 -2.05 0.32
CA ASN A 59 -20.59 -3.04 1.12
C ASN A 59 -19.78 -2.37 2.25
N GLN A 60 -19.19 -1.22 1.97
CA GLN A 60 -18.48 -0.44 2.99
C GLN A 60 -19.43 0.05 4.10
N GLU A 61 -20.51 0.71 3.74
CA GLU A 61 -21.38 1.41 4.69
C GLU A 61 -22.36 0.47 5.41
N PHE A 62 -22.88 -0.55 4.71
CA PHE A 62 -23.92 -1.42 5.24
C PHE A 62 -23.44 -2.82 5.61
N GLU A 63 -22.37 -3.32 4.99
CA GLU A 63 -21.83 -4.66 5.25
C GLU A 63 -20.50 -4.66 6.01
N CYS A 64 -20.05 -3.49 6.46
CA CYS A 64 -18.80 -3.31 7.22
C CYS A 64 -17.56 -3.90 6.51
N ASP A 65 -17.49 -3.74 5.19
CA ASP A 65 -16.40 -4.27 4.38
C ASP A 65 -15.19 -3.32 4.42
N TRP A 66 -14.06 -3.83 4.92
CA TRP A 66 -12.80 -3.08 4.99
C TRP A 66 -12.08 -3.01 3.63
N ILE A 67 -12.39 -3.93 2.71
CA ILE A 67 -11.73 -4.07 1.41
C ILE A 67 -12.47 -3.27 0.34
N ALA A 68 -13.75 -2.92 0.59
CA ALA A 68 -14.52 -2.09 -0.32
C ALA A 68 -13.72 -0.84 -0.68
N ASN A 69 -13.42 -0.68 -1.95
CA ASN A 69 -12.50 0.32 -2.48
C ASN A 69 -12.74 1.71 -1.89
N ILE A 70 -11.70 2.30 -1.33
CA ILE A 70 -11.69 3.71 -0.97
C ILE A 70 -12.02 4.49 -2.24
N GLU A 71 -13.09 5.29 -2.18
CA GLU A 71 -13.47 6.18 -3.27
C GLU A 71 -12.26 7.04 -3.65
N GLY A 72 -11.78 6.91 -4.90
CA GLY A 72 -10.54 7.54 -5.35
C GLY A 72 -9.29 6.65 -5.36
N ALA A 73 -9.35 5.40 -4.93
CA ALA A 73 -8.24 4.46 -5.09
C ALA A 73 -8.03 4.10 -6.57
N VAL A 74 -7.05 4.74 -7.21
CA VAL A 74 -6.74 4.57 -8.64
C VAL A 74 -6.44 3.11 -9.00
N PHE A 75 -5.79 2.38 -8.11
CA PHE A 75 -5.32 1.01 -8.35
C PHE A 75 -6.12 -0.07 -7.62
N GLY A 76 -7.19 0.27 -6.91
CA GLY A 76 -7.91 -0.68 -6.07
C GLY A 76 -8.41 -1.92 -6.82
N ASP A 77 -9.03 -1.75 -8.00
CA ASP A 77 -9.52 -2.87 -8.82
C ASP A 77 -8.38 -3.71 -9.40
N VAL A 78 -7.24 -3.10 -9.69
CA VAL A 78 -6.04 -3.80 -10.18
C VAL A 78 -5.45 -4.67 -9.08
N ILE A 79 -5.31 -4.12 -7.87
CA ILE A 79 -4.81 -4.86 -6.70
C ILE A 79 -5.74 -6.02 -6.35
N ALA A 80 -7.06 -5.81 -6.35
CA ALA A 80 -8.02 -6.90 -6.11
C ALA A 80 -7.88 -8.05 -7.13
N LYS A 81 -7.68 -7.72 -8.42
CA LYS A 81 -7.43 -8.73 -9.46
C LYS A 81 -6.13 -9.49 -9.25
N LEU A 82 -5.06 -8.79 -8.85
CA LEU A 82 -3.77 -9.42 -8.57
C LEU A 82 -3.87 -10.39 -7.39
N ASP A 83 -4.65 -10.04 -6.35
CA ASP A 83 -4.89 -10.90 -5.20
C ASP A 83 -5.71 -12.13 -5.58
N ASP A 84 -6.81 -11.97 -6.31
CA ASP A 84 -7.62 -13.08 -6.83
C ASP A 84 -6.80 -14.05 -7.70
N GLN A 85 -5.87 -13.52 -8.48
CA GLN A 85 -4.96 -14.30 -9.34
C GLN A 85 -3.77 -14.89 -8.58
N LYS A 86 -3.68 -14.67 -7.25
CA LYS A 86 -2.55 -15.10 -6.40
C LYS A 86 -1.20 -14.54 -6.85
N GLN A 87 -1.20 -13.35 -7.48
CA GLN A 87 0.01 -12.64 -7.88
C GLN A 87 0.59 -11.79 -6.74
N LEU A 88 -0.22 -11.47 -5.72
CA LEU A 88 0.28 -10.87 -4.48
C LEU A 88 0.81 -11.99 -3.57
N THR A 89 2.09 -12.28 -3.70
CA THR A 89 2.75 -13.36 -2.97
C THR A 89 4.17 -12.96 -2.61
N ARG A 90 4.80 -13.75 -1.72
CA ARG A 90 6.23 -13.54 -1.42
C ARG A 90 7.06 -14.06 -2.59
N VAL A 91 7.78 -13.15 -3.25
CA VAL A 91 8.72 -13.48 -4.32
C VAL A 91 10.15 -13.46 -3.76
N PRO A 92 10.84 -14.59 -3.69
CA PRO A 92 12.23 -14.63 -3.22
C PRO A 92 13.18 -14.02 -4.26
N TYR A 93 14.30 -13.47 -3.78
CA TYR A 93 15.42 -13.08 -4.63
C TYR A 93 16.03 -14.31 -5.33
N ASP A 94 16.22 -14.22 -6.64
CA ASP A 94 16.96 -15.21 -7.43
C ASP A 94 18.38 -14.71 -7.72
N PRO A 95 19.45 -15.34 -7.17
CA PRO A 95 20.82 -14.91 -7.41
C PRO A 95 21.28 -15.01 -8.88
N ALA A 96 20.56 -15.76 -9.71
CA ALA A 96 20.88 -15.90 -11.13
C ALA A 96 20.40 -14.70 -11.97
N LEU A 97 19.54 -13.83 -11.41
CA LEU A 97 18.99 -12.67 -12.10
C LEU A 97 19.46 -11.38 -11.43
N PRO A 98 19.86 -10.36 -12.21
CA PRO A 98 20.21 -9.08 -11.63
C PRO A 98 18.95 -8.33 -11.14
N VAL A 99 19.16 -7.48 -10.15
CA VAL A 99 18.11 -6.62 -9.58
C VAL A 99 18.15 -5.23 -10.23
N SER A 100 17.03 -4.74 -10.66
CA SER A 100 16.85 -3.33 -11.01
C SER A 100 16.01 -2.63 -9.95
N THR A 101 16.19 -1.32 -9.81
CA THR A 101 15.42 -0.51 -8.88
C THR A 101 14.66 0.60 -9.57
N ALA A 102 13.46 0.90 -9.08
CA ALA A 102 12.69 2.07 -9.48
C ALA A 102 12.46 2.96 -8.26
N TRP A 103 12.71 4.26 -8.42
CA TRP A 103 12.75 5.23 -7.33
C TRP A 103 11.67 6.28 -7.47
N ASP A 104 11.08 6.62 -6.34
CA ASP A 104 10.35 7.86 -6.15
C ASP A 104 11.07 8.68 -5.07
N LEU A 105 11.51 9.88 -5.41
CA LEU A 105 12.35 10.72 -4.54
C LEU A 105 11.53 11.84 -3.93
N GLY A 106 11.35 11.79 -2.61
CA GLY A 106 10.76 12.86 -1.80
C GLY A 106 11.72 13.32 -0.69
N VAL A 107 11.69 14.56 -0.31
CA VAL A 107 12.43 15.09 0.86
C VAL A 107 11.47 15.36 2.00
N SER A 108 10.36 16.03 1.70
CA SER A 108 9.28 16.31 2.66
C SER A 108 8.26 15.18 2.75
N ASP A 109 8.14 14.41 1.68
CA ASP A 109 7.32 13.21 1.57
C ASP A 109 8.20 11.96 1.68
N HIS A 110 7.57 10.77 1.60
CA HIS A 110 8.30 9.52 1.58
C HIS A 110 9.07 9.37 0.27
N SER A 111 10.32 8.95 0.37
CA SER A 111 11.02 8.35 -0.76
C SER A 111 10.75 6.86 -0.78
N ALA A 112 10.49 6.29 -1.94
CA ALA A 112 10.22 4.88 -2.11
C ALA A 112 11.16 4.23 -3.12
N ILE A 113 11.57 3.00 -2.86
CA ILE A 113 12.41 2.19 -3.75
C ILE A 113 11.76 0.83 -3.92
N ILE A 114 11.46 0.48 -5.16
CA ILE A 114 11.00 -0.85 -5.55
C ILE A 114 12.20 -1.62 -6.12
N PHE A 115 12.42 -2.83 -5.62
CA PHE A 115 13.45 -3.75 -6.11
C PHE A 115 12.77 -4.85 -6.92
N TYR A 116 13.21 -5.07 -8.15
CA TYR A 116 12.60 -6.05 -9.01
C TYR A 116 13.62 -6.82 -9.85
N GLN A 117 13.24 -8.02 -10.23
CA GLN A 117 13.97 -8.86 -11.17
C GLN A 117 13.10 -9.12 -12.41
N GLN A 118 13.72 -9.15 -13.58
CA GLN A 118 13.03 -9.41 -14.83
C GLN A 118 13.42 -10.79 -15.38
N LEU A 119 12.41 -11.62 -15.63
CA LEU A 119 12.54 -12.90 -16.30
C LEU A 119 11.69 -12.91 -17.57
N GLY A 120 12.32 -12.71 -18.74
CA GLY A 120 11.60 -12.54 -19.99
C GLY A 120 10.72 -11.28 -19.95
N THR A 121 9.41 -11.44 -20.07
CA THR A 121 8.43 -10.34 -19.97
C THR A 121 7.84 -10.16 -18.57
N ALA A 122 8.12 -11.09 -17.66
CA ALA A 122 7.63 -11.01 -16.28
C ALA A 122 8.53 -10.11 -15.43
N ILE A 123 7.91 -9.27 -14.61
CA ILE A 123 8.57 -8.44 -13.61
C ILE A 123 8.16 -8.95 -12.24
N ASN A 124 9.15 -9.39 -11.47
CA ASN A 124 8.99 -9.88 -10.11
C ASN A 124 9.44 -8.82 -9.13
N ILE A 125 8.53 -8.21 -8.38
CA ILE A 125 8.87 -7.31 -7.29
C ILE A 125 9.30 -8.17 -6.11
N ILE A 126 10.57 -8.05 -5.71
CA ILE A 126 11.19 -8.90 -4.68
C ILE A 126 11.32 -8.20 -3.34
N ASP A 127 11.37 -6.86 -3.34
CA ASP A 127 11.56 -6.07 -2.13
C ASP A 127 11.05 -4.63 -2.32
N TYR A 128 10.83 -3.96 -1.21
CA TYR A 128 10.36 -2.58 -1.16
C TYR A 128 10.97 -1.87 0.05
N HIS A 129 11.30 -0.61 -0.12
CA HIS A 129 11.71 0.27 0.97
C HIS A 129 11.06 1.63 0.85
N GLU A 130 10.56 2.15 1.95
CA GLU A 130 9.98 3.48 2.05
C GLU A 130 10.45 4.15 3.34
N GLU A 131 10.90 5.40 3.25
CA GLU A 131 11.34 6.17 4.41
C GLU A 131 11.14 7.67 4.15
N ARG A 132 10.97 8.42 5.22
CA ARG A 132 10.75 9.86 5.19
C ARG A 132 11.89 10.62 5.84
N GLY A 133 12.21 11.81 5.29
CA GLY A 133 13.17 12.72 5.90
C GLY A 133 14.64 12.30 5.79
N GLN A 134 14.93 11.31 4.93
CA GLN A 134 16.29 10.88 4.65
C GLN A 134 16.83 11.52 3.38
N GLY A 135 18.14 11.77 3.36
CA GLY A 135 18.84 12.21 2.17
C GLY A 135 19.31 11.08 1.28
N LEU A 136 19.68 11.38 0.04
CA LEU A 136 20.15 10.41 -0.94
C LEU A 136 21.29 9.49 -0.44
N PRO A 137 22.29 9.97 0.33
CA PRO A 137 23.35 9.11 0.88
C PRO A 137 22.84 7.93 1.73
N TYR A 138 21.74 8.11 2.47
CA TYR A 138 21.11 7.05 3.25
C TYR A 138 20.62 5.92 2.33
N TYR A 139 19.92 6.25 1.26
CA TYR A 139 19.39 5.26 0.32
C TYR A 139 20.48 4.55 -0.46
N ILE A 140 21.58 5.24 -0.80
CA ILE A 140 22.75 4.63 -1.44
C ILE A 140 23.39 3.59 -0.51
N GLN A 141 23.51 3.92 0.77
CA GLN A 141 24.04 2.99 1.75
C GLN A 141 23.12 1.77 1.92
N LEU A 142 21.82 1.99 2.02
CA LEU A 142 20.81 0.95 2.10
C LEU A 142 20.90 -0.04 0.92
N ILE A 143 21.06 0.47 -0.31
CA ILE A 143 21.24 -0.38 -1.50
C ILE A 143 22.50 -1.22 -1.39
N LYS A 144 23.61 -0.64 -0.96
CA LYS A 144 24.88 -1.37 -0.79
C LYS A 144 24.79 -2.47 0.25
N GLU A 145 24.01 -2.28 1.31
CA GLU A 145 23.82 -3.26 2.38
C GLU A 145 22.95 -4.46 1.99
N LYS A 146 22.11 -4.33 0.95
CA LYS A 146 21.23 -5.42 0.50
C LYS A 146 21.92 -6.58 -0.23
N GLU A 147 23.20 -6.43 -0.56
CA GLU A 147 24.01 -7.49 -1.20
C GLU A 147 23.42 -8.07 -2.51
N TYR A 148 22.55 -7.31 -3.20
CA TYR A 148 22.03 -7.70 -4.49
C TYR A 148 23.03 -7.44 -5.62
N VAL A 149 22.99 -8.24 -6.67
CA VAL A 149 23.70 -7.95 -7.92
C VAL A 149 22.83 -6.99 -8.73
N TYR A 150 23.20 -5.71 -8.74
CA TYR A 150 22.42 -4.68 -9.42
C TYR A 150 22.73 -4.57 -10.91
N LYS A 151 21.70 -4.18 -11.70
CA LYS A 151 21.82 -3.88 -13.12
C LYS A 151 21.55 -2.38 -13.38
N ASP A 152 20.32 -1.96 -13.25
CA ASP A 152 19.89 -0.61 -13.58
C ASP A 152 19.16 0.05 -12.40
N HIS A 153 19.34 1.37 -12.25
CA HIS A 153 18.62 2.19 -11.29
C HIS A 153 17.79 3.24 -12.05
N TYR A 154 16.47 3.15 -11.96
CA TYR A 154 15.55 4.07 -12.61
C TYR A 154 15.08 5.11 -11.61
N ALA A 155 15.62 6.32 -11.73
CA ALA A 155 15.27 7.44 -10.89
C ALA A 155 14.38 8.44 -11.66
N PRO A 156 13.53 9.23 -10.97
CA PRO A 156 12.76 10.29 -11.60
C PRO A 156 13.67 11.40 -12.13
N HIS A 157 13.12 12.29 -12.97
CA HIS A 157 13.86 13.43 -13.53
C HIS A 157 14.48 14.36 -12.48
N ASP A 158 13.96 14.36 -11.26
CA ASP A 158 14.46 15.14 -10.12
C ASP A 158 15.88 14.74 -9.68
N ILE A 159 16.40 13.60 -10.15
CA ILE A 159 17.79 13.20 -9.93
C ILE A 159 18.79 14.16 -10.58
N GLU A 160 18.37 14.85 -11.64
CA GLU A 160 19.20 15.84 -12.38
C GLU A 160 19.20 17.23 -11.72
N VAL A 161 18.39 17.44 -10.67
CA VAL A 161 18.37 18.72 -9.95
C VAL A 161 19.70 18.96 -9.24
N THR A 162 20.29 20.11 -9.49
CA THR A 162 21.54 20.55 -8.86
C THR A 162 21.27 20.98 -7.42
N ASP A 163 22.01 20.42 -6.49
CA ASP A 163 21.97 20.85 -5.09
C ASP A 163 22.66 22.21 -4.94
N PHE A 164 21.93 23.17 -4.34
CA PHE A 164 22.39 24.55 -4.18
C PHE A 164 23.60 24.67 -3.23
N GLY A 165 23.79 23.71 -2.33
CA GLY A 165 24.87 23.76 -1.33
C GLY A 165 26.21 23.28 -1.85
N ASN A 166 26.26 22.36 -2.82
CA ASN A 166 27.50 21.77 -3.32
C ASN A 166 27.71 21.91 -4.83
N GLY A 167 26.71 22.45 -5.56
CA GLY A 167 26.78 22.68 -7.00
C GLY A 167 26.78 21.40 -7.86
N LYS A 168 26.53 20.24 -7.26
CA LYS A 168 26.44 18.95 -7.95
C LYS A 168 24.98 18.53 -8.13
N THR A 169 24.70 17.78 -9.20
CA THR A 169 23.42 17.13 -9.33
C THR A 169 23.28 16.00 -8.32
N ARG A 170 22.05 15.66 -7.95
CA ARG A 170 21.79 14.48 -7.10
C ARG A 170 22.37 13.21 -7.73
N ARG A 171 22.37 13.11 -9.06
CA ARG A 171 22.99 12.03 -9.81
C ARG A 171 24.50 11.94 -9.63
N GLU A 172 25.22 13.08 -9.55
CA GLU A 172 26.67 13.10 -9.32
C GLU A 172 27.05 12.77 -7.87
N VAL A 173 26.07 12.78 -6.96
CA VAL A 173 26.23 12.42 -5.56
C VAL A 173 25.92 10.91 -5.36
N ALA A 174 25.09 10.32 -6.21
CA ALA A 174 24.72 8.91 -6.18
C ALA A 174 25.82 8.02 -6.77
#